data_2cfacae372d3262dcfe2ab08616b506f
#
_entry.id   2cfacae372d3262dcfe2ab08616b506f
#
_cell.length_a   1.000
_cell.length_b   1.000
_cell.length_c   1.000
_cell.angle_alpha   90.00
_cell.angle_beta   90.00
_cell.angle_gamma   90.00
#
_symmetry.space_group_name_H-M   'P 1'
#
loop_
_entity.id
_entity.type
_entity.pdbx_description
1 polymer ?
#
loop_
_entity_poly.entity_id
_entity_poly.type
_entity_poly.pdbx_seq_one_letter_code
_entity_poly.pdbx_strand_id
1 'polypeptide(L)'
;MIRTGIVLPTFRETPDDAFAAARRALATGVDGVFCYDHIWPLGQPDRPALAPFPILAALAASVDATTTSRGGPYFGTLVARVGLVPNRVLLGQFVGLAQLAPGRVIAGLGTGDRLSEAENRAYGIPFGPAAERRGDMVELARALRGQGLTVWLAGGQAARIDEALAAGAALTVWDADPALVSDRAHGAEALEVTWGGPAPKANGELEATVCALAQAGATWAVFGWPVDPALLVAAAKSADDETAWSGEPEAGS
;
A
#
# COMPACT_ATOMS: atom_id res chain seq x y z
N MET A 1 15.69 -1.99 7.02
CA MET A 1 14.57 -2.48 7.85
C MET A 1 13.29 -2.39 7.04
N ILE A 2 12.64 -3.53 6.76
CA ILE A 2 11.40 -3.57 5.99
C ILE A 2 10.17 -3.46 6.91
N ARG A 3 9.18 -2.66 6.52
CA ARG A 3 7.87 -2.59 7.21
C ARG A 3 6.88 -3.56 6.59
N THR A 4 5.91 -3.99 7.39
CA THR A 4 4.88 -4.94 6.95
C THR A 4 3.48 -4.35 6.98
N GLY A 5 2.64 -4.80 6.06
CA GLY A 5 1.25 -4.42 6.00
C GLY A 5 0.34 -5.53 5.52
N ILE A 6 -0.95 -5.38 5.77
CA ILE A 6 -1.97 -6.24 5.18
C ILE A 6 -3.02 -5.43 4.44
N VAL A 7 -3.51 -5.96 3.31
CA VAL A 7 -4.72 -5.43 2.67
C VAL A 7 -5.92 -6.16 3.25
N LEU A 8 -6.85 -5.41 3.81
CA LEU A 8 -8.03 -5.93 4.49
C LEU A 8 -9.02 -6.59 3.52
N PRO A 9 -9.78 -7.60 3.96
CA PRO A 9 -10.79 -8.26 3.13
C PRO A 9 -12.04 -7.37 2.98
N THR A 10 -11.99 -6.44 2.02
CA THR A 10 -13.07 -5.47 1.75
C THR A 10 -14.12 -5.95 0.75
N PHE A 11 -13.90 -7.10 0.10
CA PHE A 11 -14.86 -7.70 -0.82
C PHE A 11 -15.90 -8.55 -0.07
N ARG A 12 -16.70 -7.90 0.76
CA ARG A 12 -17.69 -8.48 1.68
C ARG A 12 -18.93 -7.60 1.74
N GLU A 13 -20.02 -8.14 2.25
CA GLU A 13 -21.27 -7.40 2.51
C GLU A 13 -21.17 -6.55 3.78
N THR A 14 -20.43 -7.03 4.78
CA THR A 14 -20.24 -6.35 6.07
C THR A 14 -18.76 -6.11 6.35
N PRO A 15 -18.42 -5.12 7.19
CA PRO A 15 -17.03 -4.81 7.53
C PRO A 15 -16.43 -5.72 8.62
N ASP A 16 -17.17 -6.69 9.16
CA ASP A 16 -16.76 -7.47 10.32
C ASP A 16 -15.44 -8.22 10.12
N ASP A 17 -15.30 -8.87 8.95
CA ASP A 17 -14.07 -9.57 8.58
C ASP A 17 -12.87 -8.60 8.47
N ALA A 18 -13.08 -7.40 7.91
CA ALA A 18 -12.03 -6.39 7.77
C ALA A 18 -11.59 -5.88 9.15
N PHE A 19 -12.53 -5.60 10.05
CA PHE A 19 -12.21 -5.19 11.43
C PHE A 19 -11.55 -6.31 12.25
N ALA A 20 -11.98 -7.56 12.09
CA ALA A 20 -11.36 -8.69 12.74
C ALA A 20 -9.91 -8.90 12.27
N ALA A 21 -9.69 -8.85 10.95
CA ALA A 21 -8.35 -8.94 10.35
C ALA A 21 -7.44 -7.81 10.83
N ALA A 22 -7.93 -6.55 10.81
CA ALA A 22 -7.17 -5.40 11.28
C ALA A 22 -6.77 -5.53 12.75
N ARG A 23 -7.72 -5.84 13.65
CA ARG A 23 -7.43 -6.03 15.09
C ARG A 23 -6.37 -7.11 15.30
N ARG A 24 -6.50 -8.26 14.62
CA ARG A 24 -5.53 -9.35 14.71
C ARG A 24 -4.14 -8.91 14.24
N ALA A 25 -4.04 -8.26 13.10
CA ALA A 25 -2.77 -7.82 12.53
C ALA A 25 -2.07 -6.76 13.41
N LEU A 26 -2.82 -5.74 13.85
CA LEU A 26 -2.26 -4.68 14.69
C LEU A 26 -1.83 -5.18 16.07
N ALA A 27 -2.59 -6.12 16.66
CA ALA A 27 -2.22 -6.74 17.93
C ALA A 27 -0.92 -7.57 17.85
N THR A 28 -0.55 -8.07 16.67
CA THR A 28 0.72 -8.80 16.46
C THR A 28 1.89 -7.89 16.08
N GLY A 29 1.65 -6.61 15.83
CA GLY A 29 2.70 -5.64 15.53
C GLY A 29 2.95 -5.42 14.03
N VAL A 30 1.99 -5.76 13.14
CA VAL A 30 2.01 -5.34 11.74
C VAL A 30 1.98 -3.82 11.67
N ASP A 31 2.84 -3.22 10.82
CA ASP A 31 3.05 -1.78 10.78
C ASP A 31 1.88 -1.01 10.13
N GLY A 32 1.07 -1.64 9.28
CA GLY A 32 -0.04 -0.94 8.63
C GLY A 32 -1.14 -1.83 8.08
N VAL A 33 -2.33 -1.23 7.92
CA VAL A 33 -3.50 -1.84 7.29
C VAL A 33 -3.95 -1.01 6.11
N PHE A 34 -4.30 -1.68 5.02
CA PHE A 34 -4.63 -1.07 3.74
C PHE A 34 -5.97 -1.59 3.22
N CYS A 35 -6.64 -0.79 2.39
CA CYS A 35 -7.85 -1.20 1.68
C CYS A 35 -7.67 -1.01 0.18
N TYR A 36 -8.29 -1.90 -0.60
CA TYR A 36 -8.51 -1.67 -2.02
C TYR A 36 -9.59 -0.59 -2.22
N ASP A 37 -9.56 0.07 -3.38
CA ASP A 37 -10.60 1.01 -3.82
C ASP A 37 -11.21 0.50 -5.12
N HIS A 38 -12.04 -0.53 -4.98
CA HIS A 38 -12.82 -1.14 -6.05
C HIS A 38 -14.31 -1.09 -5.70
N ILE A 39 -15.15 -0.95 -6.73
CA ILE A 39 -16.63 -0.96 -6.58
C ILE A 39 -17.14 -2.41 -6.49
N TRP A 40 -16.38 -3.36 -7.05
CA TRP A 40 -16.56 -4.82 -6.90
C TRP A 40 -15.20 -5.54 -7.04
N PRO A 41 -15.11 -6.81 -6.63
CA PRO A 41 -13.92 -7.62 -6.92
C PRO A 41 -13.73 -7.75 -8.43
N LEU A 42 -12.51 -7.56 -8.92
CA LEU A 42 -12.21 -7.60 -10.36
C LEU A 42 -12.84 -8.81 -11.05
N GLY A 43 -13.64 -8.54 -12.12
CA GLY A 43 -14.35 -9.57 -12.88
C GLY A 43 -15.59 -10.17 -12.21
N GLN A 44 -16.05 -9.62 -11.06
CA GLN A 44 -17.19 -10.14 -10.30
C GLN A 44 -18.19 -9.02 -9.92
N PRO A 45 -18.90 -8.42 -10.90
CA PRO A 45 -19.76 -7.24 -10.69
C PRO A 45 -20.96 -7.47 -9.75
N ASP A 46 -21.33 -8.73 -9.52
CA ASP A 46 -22.44 -9.09 -8.62
C ASP A 46 -22.02 -9.23 -7.15
N ARG A 47 -20.74 -9.03 -6.85
CA ARG A 47 -20.22 -9.10 -5.49
C ARG A 47 -19.97 -7.72 -4.89
N PRO A 48 -20.27 -7.52 -3.60
CA PRO A 48 -20.06 -6.24 -2.94
C PRO A 48 -18.57 -5.95 -2.72
N ALA A 49 -18.24 -4.66 -2.71
CA ALA A 49 -16.98 -4.14 -2.21
C ALA A 49 -17.27 -2.97 -1.26
N LEU A 50 -16.59 -2.98 -0.14
CA LEU A 50 -16.71 -1.93 0.87
C LEU A 50 -15.76 -0.77 0.52
N ALA A 51 -16.27 0.46 0.61
CA ALA A 51 -15.47 1.65 0.37
C ALA A 51 -14.34 1.79 1.41
N PRO A 52 -13.11 2.17 1.00
CA PRO A 52 -11.95 2.16 1.87
C PRO A 52 -12.02 3.18 3.02
N PHE A 53 -12.44 4.42 2.74
CA PHE A 53 -12.35 5.51 3.70
C PHE A 53 -13.20 5.34 4.96
N PRO A 54 -14.46 4.84 4.92
CA PRO A 54 -15.22 4.57 6.14
C PRO A 54 -14.56 3.52 7.04
N ILE A 55 -13.98 2.46 6.46
CA ILE A 55 -13.29 1.40 7.20
C ILE A 55 -12.02 1.95 7.84
N LEU A 56 -11.18 2.63 7.06
CA LEU A 56 -9.93 3.20 7.55
C LEU A 56 -10.17 4.27 8.62
N ALA A 57 -11.20 5.11 8.47
CA ALA A 57 -11.56 6.12 9.46
C ALA A 57 -12.03 5.49 10.79
N ALA A 58 -12.87 4.46 10.73
CA ALA A 58 -13.32 3.74 11.93
C ALA A 58 -12.14 3.07 12.66
N LEU A 59 -11.22 2.45 11.92
CA LEU A 59 -10.00 1.84 12.49
C LEU A 59 -9.08 2.91 13.09
N ALA A 60 -8.81 4.00 12.36
CA ALA A 60 -7.95 5.09 12.81
C ALA A 60 -8.45 5.72 14.12
N ALA A 61 -9.77 5.87 14.24
CA ALA A 61 -10.40 6.41 15.46
C ALA A 61 -10.44 5.41 16.64
N SER A 62 -10.33 4.10 16.37
CA SER A 62 -10.44 3.04 17.39
C SER A 62 -9.09 2.55 17.92
N VAL A 63 -7.98 2.87 17.27
CA VAL A 63 -6.63 2.38 17.62
C VAL A 63 -5.83 3.46 18.33
N ASP A 64 -5.35 3.14 19.54
CA ASP A 64 -4.46 4.01 20.28
C ASP A 64 -3.09 4.12 19.56
N ALA A 65 -2.62 5.36 19.37
CA ALA A 65 -1.34 5.67 18.73
C ALA A 65 -0.12 5.07 19.45
N THR A 66 -0.27 4.68 20.72
CA THR A 66 0.80 4.13 21.54
C THR A 66 1.04 2.63 21.35
N THR A 67 0.23 1.96 20.53
CA THR A 67 0.18 0.48 20.47
C THR A 67 1.34 -0.15 19.69
N THR A 68 2.16 0.61 18.94
CA THR A 68 3.29 0.05 18.20
C THR A 68 4.61 0.76 18.51
N SER A 69 5.70 -0.01 18.58
CA SER A 69 7.05 0.48 18.83
C SER A 69 7.66 1.34 17.71
N ARG A 70 7.01 1.41 16.53
CA ARG A 70 7.51 2.08 15.30
C ARG A 70 6.69 3.32 14.90
N GLY A 71 6.07 4.02 15.84
CA GLY A 71 5.32 5.26 15.57
C GLY A 71 3.83 5.08 15.34
N GLY A 72 3.24 3.94 15.74
CA GLY A 72 1.82 3.61 15.62
C GLY A 72 1.46 3.01 14.26
N PRO A 73 0.30 2.36 14.14
CA PRO A 73 -0.11 1.72 12.91
C PRO A 73 -0.43 2.75 11.82
N TYR A 74 -0.05 2.41 10.60
CA TYR A 74 -0.40 3.17 9.40
C TYR A 74 -1.73 2.70 8.82
N PHE A 75 -2.47 3.64 8.22
CA PHE A 75 -3.75 3.42 7.56
C PHE A 75 -3.65 3.93 6.13
N GLY A 76 -3.95 3.10 5.15
CA GLY A 76 -3.75 3.51 3.77
C GLY A 76 -4.64 2.81 2.76
N THR A 77 -4.58 3.29 1.54
CA THR A 77 -5.15 2.63 0.38
C THR A 77 -4.05 1.96 -0.43
N LEU A 78 -4.34 0.80 -0.99
CA LEU A 78 -3.44 0.10 -1.91
C LEU A 78 -4.25 -0.46 -3.10
N VAL A 79 -4.65 0.44 -3.99
CA VAL A 79 -4.50 1.89 -4.03
C VAL A 79 -5.84 2.58 -4.27
N ALA A 80 -6.00 3.86 -3.83
CA ALA A 80 -7.16 4.65 -4.21
C ALA A 80 -7.11 4.99 -5.69
N ARG A 81 -8.25 4.82 -6.38
CA ARG A 81 -8.32 5.00 -7.81
C ARG A 81 -8.66 6.43 -8.18
N VAL A 82 -7.71 7.13 -8.80
CA VAL A 82 -7.91 8.46 -9.35
C VAL A 82 -8.96 8.42 -10.47
N GLY A 83 -9.91 9.35 -10.43
CA GLY A 83 -11.03 9.41 -11.37
C GLY A 83 -12.24 8.55 -10.99
N LEU A 84 -12.24 7.87 -9.85
CA LEU A 84 -13.45 7.25 -9.30
C LEU A 84 -14.37 8.28 -8.67
N VAL A 85 -13.79 9.26 -8.02
CA VAL A 85 -14.43 10.50 -7.55
C VAL A 85 -13.60 11.71 -7.99
N PRO A 86 -14.15 12.93 -8.00
CA PRO A 86 -13.35 14.13 -8.32
C PRO A 86 -12.13 14.26 -7.40
N ASN A 87 -10.97 14.64 -7.94
CA ASN A 87 -9.71 14.73 -7.20
C ASN A 87 -9.80 15.57 -5.92
N ARG A 88 -10.59 16.66 -5.92
CA ARG A 88 -10.82 17.48 -4.72
C ARG A 88 -11.57 16.74 -3.63
N VAL A 89 -12.48 15.82 -4.00
CA VAL A 89 -13.20 14.96 -3.05
C VAL A 89 -12.23 13.94 -2.47
N LEU A 90 -11.44 13.29 -3.31
CA LEU A 90 -10.43 12.31 -2.88
C LEU A 90 -9.37 12.95 -1.97
N LEU A 91 -8.89 14.14 -2.31
CA LEU A 91 -8.01 14.93 -1.43
C LEU A 91 -8.65 15.17 -0.06
N GLY A 92 -9.91 15.62 -0.03
CA GLY A 92 -10.64 15.85 1.22
C GLY A 92 -10.81 14.60 2.06
N GLN A 93 -11.03 13.43 1.44
CA GLN A 93 -11.12 12.14 2.15
C GLN A 93 -9.80 11.77 2.83
N PHE A 94 -8.67 11.93 2.15
CA PHE A 94 -7.34 11.68 2.75
C PHE A 94 -7.00 12.68 3.85
N VAL A 95 -7.30 13.97 3.65
CA VAL A 95 -7.08 14.99 4.68
C VAL A 95 -7.95 14.71 5.91
N GLY A 96 -9.22 14.34 5.72
CA GLY A 96 -10.10 13.94 6.82
C GLY A 96 -9.58 12.72 7.58
N LEU A 97 -9.09 11.70 6.87
CA LEU A 97 -8.46 10.53 7.49
C LEU A 97 -7.19 10.91 8.27
N ALA A 98 -6.39 11.84 7.74
CA ALA A 98 -5.17 12.31 8.40
C ALA A 98 -5.45 13.09 9.71
N GLN A 99 -6.62 13.70 9.86
CA GLN A 99 -7.04 14.30 11.13
C GLN A 99 -7.30 13.24 12.22
N LEU A 100 -7.73 12.04 11.83
CA LEU A 100 -7.96 10.91 12.75
C LEU A 100 -6.66 10.16 13.10
N ALA A 101 -5.70 10.15 12.18
CA ALA A 101 -4.42 9.47 12.35
C ALA A 101 -3.25 10.35 11.89
N PRO A 102 -2.91 11.44 12.61
CA PRO A 102 -1.85 12.37 12.21
C PRO A 102 -0.51 11.68 11.99
N GLY A 103 0.11 11.92 10.81
CA GLY A 103 1.40 11.32 10.43
C GLY A 103 1.36 9.82 10.11
N ARG A 104 0.19 9.18 10.16
CA ARG A 104 0.02 7.72 9.98
C ARG A 104 -0.85 7.34 8.80
N VAL A 105 -1.10 8.24 7.87
CA VAL A 105 -1.88 7.98 6.66
C VAL A 105 -0.95 7.84 5.46
N ILE A 106 -1.15 6.77 4.70
CA ILE A 106 -0.48 6.51 3.43
C ILE A 106 -1.51 6.61 2.32
N ALA A 107 -1.36 7.63 1.48
CA ALA A 107 -2.19 7.82 0.30
C ALA A 107 -1.60 7.05 -0.88
N GLY A 108 -1.94 5.78 -1.00
CA GLY A 108 -1.60 5.00 -2.20
C GLY A 108 -2.57 5.37 -3.33
N LEU A 109 -2.04 5.79 -4.47
CA LEU A 109 -2.78 6.26 -5.64
C LEU A 109 -2.51 5.39 -6.86
N GLY A 110 -3.57 5.12 -7.64
CA GLY A 110 -3.49 4.40 -8.89
C GLY A 110 -4.44 4.96 -9.93
N THR A 111 -4.11 4.76 -11.20
CA THR A 111 -4.93 5.27 -12.32
C THR A 111 -6.02 4.31 -12.80
N GLY A 112 -6.08 3.12 -12.20
CA GLY A 112 -6.89 2.03 -12.74
C GLY A 112 -6.33 1.49 -14.08
N ASP A 113 -6.75 0.31 -14.42
CA ASP A 113 -6.41 -0.40 -15.64
C ASP A 113 -7.66 -0.66 -16.51
N ARG A 114 -7.52 -1.49 -17.54
CA ARG A 114 -8.64 -1.86 -18.41
C ARG A 114 -9.76 -2.62 -17.68
N LEU A 115 -9.45 -3.34 -16.61
CA LEU A 115 -10.46 -4.03 -15.80
C LEU A 115 -11.25 -3.03 -14.97
N SER A 116 -10.60 -1.99 -14.48
CA SER A 116 -11.23 -0.88 -13.75
C SER A 116 -12.20 -0.05 -14.60
N GLU A 117 -12.02 -0.02 -15.94
CA GLU A 117 -12.91 0.68 -16.86
C GLU A 117 -14.36 0.13 -16.80
N ALA A 118 -14.51 -1.18 -16.63
CA ALA A 118 -15.81 -1.81 -16.52
C ALA A 118 -16.59 -1.34 -15.28
N GLU A 119 -15.87 -1.17 -14.16
CA GLU A 119 -16.43 -0.63 -12.92
C GLU A 119 -16.93 0.81 -13.11
N ASN A 120 -16.11 1.67 -13.71
CA ASN A 120 -16.49 3.05 -13.99
C ASN A 120 -17.73 3.13 -14.86
N ARG A 121 -17.78 2.37 -15.96
CA ARG A 121 -18.92 2.36 -16.89
C ARG A 121 -20.22 1.93 -16.24
N ALA A 122 -20.18 0.92 -15.38
CA ALA A 122 -21.39 0.41 -14.72
C ALA A 122 -22.07 1.45 -13.82
N TYR A 123 -21.29 2.39 -13.29
CA TYR A 123 -21.79 3.46 -12.43
C TYR A 123 -21.82 4.84 -13.11
N GLY A 124 -21.68 4.87 -14.45
CA GLY A 124 -21.71 6.13 -15.19
C GLY A 124 -20.53 7.07 -14.89
N ILE A 125 -19.43 6.55 -14.35
CA ILE A 125 -18.25 7.32 -14.02
C ILE A 125 -17.34 7.39 -15.25
N PRO A 126 -16.89 8.57 -15.71
CA PRO A 126 -15.98 8.69 -16.83
C PRO A 126 -14.67 7.93 -16.61
N PHE A 127 -14.15 7.31 -17.67
CA PHE A 127 -12.84 6.69 -17.69
C PHE A 127 -12.02 7.29 -18.84
N GLY A 128 -11.39 8.43 -18.58
CA GLY A 128 -10.65 9.19 -19.57
C GLY A 128 -9.37 8.50 -20.07
N PRO A 129 -8.66 9.10 -21.02
CA PRO A 129 -7.39 8.58 -21.53
C PRO A 129 -6.35 8.35 -20.44
N ALA A 130 -5.51 7.31 -20.59
CA ALA A 130 -4.52 6.95 -19.58
C ALA A 130 -3.52 8.08 -19.26
N ALA A 131 -3.19 8.93 -20.26
CA ALA A 131 -2.29 10.06 -20.05
C ALA A 131 -2.91 11.13 -19.14
N GLU A 132 -4.21 11.43 -19.31
CA GLU A 132 -4.94 12.38 -18.47
C GLU A 132 -5.03 11.85 -17.03
N ARG A 133 -5.45 10.58 -16.86
CA ARG A 133 -5.52 9.95 -15.52
C ARG A 133 -4.17 9.97 -14.80
N ARG A 134 -3.06 9.81 -15.55
CA ARG A 134 -1.71 9.93 -14.98
C ARG A 134 -1.40 11.36 -14.54
N GLY A 135 -1.73 12.35 -15.37
CA GLY A 135 -1.58 13.78 -15.01
C GLY A 135 -2.33 14.12 -13.74
N ASP A 136 -3.61 13.70 -13.66
CA ASP A 136 -4.48 13.89 -12.49
C ASP A 136 -3.90 13.23 -11.23
N MET A 137 -3.32 12.04 -11.39
CA MET A 137 -2.69 11.33 -10.26
C MET A 137 -1.47 12.06 -9.72
N VAL A 138 -0.61 12.57 -10.61
CA VAL A 138 0.60 13.33 -10.22
C VAL A 138 0.22 14.65 -9.55
N GLU A 139 -0.80 15.34 -10.08
CA GLU A 139 -1.32 16.58 -9.48
C GLU A 139 -1.88 16.33 -8.08
N LEU A 140 -2.71 15.31 -7.92
CA LEU A 140 -3.26 14.92 -6.62
C LEU A 140 -2.15 14.51 -5.64
N ALA A 141 -1.15 13.76 -6.10
CA ALA A 141 -0.01 13.37 -5.28
C ALA A 141 0.74 14.57 -4.72
N ARG A 142 1.02 15.57 -5.56
CA ARG A 142 1.64 16.83 -5.12
C ARG A 142 0.78 17.58 -4.11
N ALA A 143 -0.54 17.65 -4.33
CA ALA A 143 -1.46 18.28 -3.40
C ALA A 143 -1.47 17.58 -2.03
N LEU A 144 -1.49 16.23 -1.99
CA LEU A 144 -1.42 15.44 -0.76
C LEU A 144 -0.07 15.60 -0.05
N ARG A 145 1.05 15.61 -0.80
CA ARG A 145 2.39 15.90 -0.24
C ARG A 145 2.44 17.29 0.37
N GLY A 146 1.81 18.28 -0.27
CA GLY A 146 1.67 19.64 0.27
C GLY A 146 0.87 19.71 1.58
N GLN A 147 0.03 18.72 1.86
CA GLN A 147 -0.68 18.54 3.14
C GLN A 147 0.13 17.70 4.16
N GLY A 148 1.37 17.31 3.83
CA GLY A 148 2.23 16.52 4.72
C GLY A 148 1.94 15.02 4.74
N LEU A 149 1.13 14.48 3.81
CA LEU A 149 0.85 13.05 3.75
C LEU A 149 1.99 12.27 3.08
N THR A 150 2.17 11.02 3.50
CA THR A 150 2.96 10.04 2.75
C THR A 150 2.14 9.59 1.53
N VAL A 151 2.76 9.61 0.34
CA VAL A 151 2.09 9.24 -0.91
C VAL A 151 2.86 8.13 -1.60
N TRP A 152 2.13 7.11 -2.08
CA TRP A 152 2.62 6.05 -2.93
C TRP A 152 1.95 6.11 -4.29
N LEU A 153 2.71 6.02 -5.39
CA LEU A 153 2.19 5.95 -6.75
C LEU A 153 2.32 4.52 -7.28
N ALA A 154 1.19 3.94 -7.69
CA ALA A 154 1.17 2.58 -8.21
C ALA A 154 1.68 2.49 -9.65
N GLY A 155 2.54 1.50 -9.91
CA GLY A 155 2.93 1.07 -11.24
C GLY A 155 4.39 0.63 -11.36
N GLY A 156 4.60 -0.47 -12.08
CA GLY A 156 5.96 -1.04 -12.34
C GLY A 156 6.68 -0.48 -13.58
N GLN A 157 6.05 0.39 -14.36
CA GLN A 157 6.62 0.94 -15.60
C GLN A 157 7.70 1.99 -15.31
N ALA A 158 8.75 2.05 -16.13
CA ALA A 158 9.85 3.00 -15.95
C ALA A 158 9.40 4.48 -15.86
N ALA A 159 8.41 4.87 -16.67
CA ALA A 159 7.86 6.23 -16.63
C ALA A 159 7.25 6.62 -15.26
N ARG A 160 6.92 5.64 -14.39
CA ARG A 160 6.44 5.90 -13.03
C ARG A 160 7.52 6.41 -12.09
N ILE A 161 8.77 6.08 -12.36
CA ILE A 161 9.91 6.56 -11.57
C ILE A 161 9.94 8.08 -11.60
N ASP A 162 9.92 8.67 -12.80
CA ASP A 162 9.97 10.12 -12.99
C ASP A 162 8.74 10.81 -12.37
N GLU A 163 7.56 10.21 -12.52
CA GLU A 163 6.31 10.71 -11.92
C GLU A 163 6.37 10.69 -10.38
N ALA A 164 6.88 9.60 -9.79
CA ALA A 164 7.03 9.46 -8.33
C ALA A 164 8.04 10.46 -7.78
N LEU A 165 9.21 10.56 -8.39
CA LEU A 165 10.24 11.54 -8.02
C LEU A 165 9.72 12.98 -8.13
N ALA A 166 9.06 13.33 -9.25
CA ALA A 166 8.50 14.66 -9.48
C ALA A 166 7.38 15.02 -8.49
N ALA A 167 6.70 14.02 -7.92
CA ALA A 167 5.66 14.21 -6.91
C ALA A 167 6.21 14.14 -5.46
N GLY A 168 7.48 13.75 -5.26
CA GLY A 168 8.04 13.45 -3.93
C GLY A 168 7.33 12.27 -3.26
N ALA A 169 6.92 11.28 -4.06
CA ALA A 169 6.17 10.10 -3.63
C ALA A 169 7.04 8.83 -3.71
N ALA A 170 6.69 7.81 -2.94
CA ALA A 170 7.25 6.48 -3.14
C ALA A 170 6.59 5.78 -4.36
N LEU A 171 7.31 4.85 -4.97
CA LEU A 171 6.77 3.95 -5.98
C LEU A 171 6.23 2.68 -5.30
N THR A 172 4.99 2.30 -5.59
CA THR A 172 4.47 0.99 -5.16
C THR A 172 4.25 0.08 -6.35
N VAL A 173 4.78 -1.15 -6.27
CA VAL A 173 4.62 -2.16 -7.30
C VAL A 173 3.74 -3.30 -6.76
N TRP A 174 2.88 -3.85 -7.64
CA TRP A 174 1.97 -4.93 -7.27
C TRP A 174 2.44 -6.25 -7.86
N ASP A 175 2.57 -7.27 -7.01
CA ASP A 175 2.94 -8.66 -7.36
C ASP A 175 4.16 -8.75 -8.28
N ALA A 176 5.11 -7.85 -8.04
CA ALA A 176 6.33 -7.74 -8.84
C ALA A 176 7.40 -8.69 -8.32
N ASP A 177 8.17 -9.25 -9.25
CA ASP A 177 9.36 -10.03 -8.94
C ASP A 177 10.38 -9.16 -8.17
N PRO A 178 11.09 -9.69 -7.15
CA PRO A 178 12.15 -8.98 -6.45
C PRO A 178 13.22 -8.36 -7.37
N ALA A 179 13.49 -8.93 -8.52
CA ALA A 179 14.40 -8.35 -9.51
C ALA A 179 13.88 -7.01 -10.05
N LEU A 180 12.57 -6.88 -10.30
CA LEU A 180 11.97 -5.60 -10.68
C LEU A 180 12.04 -4.59 -9.53
N VAL A 181 11.79 -5.02 -8.30
CA VAL A 181 11.92 -4.16 -7.11
C VAL A 181 13.33 -3.61 -7.02
N SER A 182 14.34 -4.47 -7.15
CA SER A 182 15.75 -4.11 -7.11
C SER A 182 16.11 -3.11 -8.21
N ASP A 183 15.67 -3.36 -9.45
CA ASP A 183 15.90 -2.45 -10.57
C ASP A 183 15.29 -1.06 -10.31
N ARG A 184 14.13 -0.97 -9.68
CA ARG A 184 13.48 0.30 -9.34
C ARG A 184 14.14 1.01 -8.15
N ALA A 185 14.50 0.26 -7.11
CA ALA A 185 15.13 0.81 -5.91
C ALA A 185 16.55 1.34 -6.16
N HIS A 186 17.31 0.68 -7.04
CA HIS A 186 18.67 1.07 -7.39
C HIS A 186 18.76 1.92 -8.67
N GLY A 187 17.69 1.96 -9.47
CA GLY A 187 17.65 2.69 -10.74
C GLY A 187 17.48 4.21 -10.60
N ALA A 188 17.09 4.70 -9.42
CA ALA A 188 16.94 6.13 -9.16
C ALA A 188 17.34 6.43 -7.70
N GLU A 189 18.35 7.26 -7.53
CA GLU A 189 18.77 7.73 -6.21
C GLU A 189 17.59 8.45 -5.51
N ALA A 190 17.35 8.15 -4.24
CA ALA A 190 16.28 8.70 -3.40
C ALA A 190 14.83 8.24 -3.72
N LEU A 191 14.62 7.27 -4.60
CA LEU A 191 13.30 6.69 -4.79
C LEU A 191 13.01 5.61 -3.75
N GLU A 192 12.01 5.84 -2.90
CA GLU A 192 11.47 4.80 -2.03
C GLU A 192 10.60 3.84 -2.87
N VAL A 193 10.86 2.53 -2.76
CA VAL A 193 10.07 1.49 -3.42
C VAL A 193 9.36 0.63 -2.38
N THR A 194 8.06 0.45 -2.58
CA THR A 194 7.22 -0.39 -1.73
C THR A 194 6.59 -1.49 -2.58
N TRP A 195 6.29 -2.61 -1.97
CA TRP A 195 5.70 -3.77 -2.65
C TRP A 195 4.36 -4.15 -2.04
N GLY A 196 3.40 -4.50 -2.88
CA GLY A 196 2.14 -5.15 -2.49
C GLY A 196 1.90 -6.38 -3.35
N GLY A 197 1.24 -7.39 -2.79
CA GLY A 197 0.93 -8.60 -3.55
C GLY A 197 0.03 -9.58 -2.80
N PRO A 198 -0.36 -10.70 -3.45
CA PRO A 198 -1.08 -11.77 -2.79
C PRO A 198 -0.22 -12.44 -1.73
N ALA A 199 -0.86 -12.98 -0.69
CA ALA A 199 -0.15 -13.83 0.27
C ALA A 199 0.27 -15.14 -0.40
N PRO A 200 1.50 -15.64 -0.16
CA PRO A 200 1.93 -16.95 -0.61
C PRO A 200 1.03 -18.05 -0.05
N LYS A 201 0.86 -19.15 -0.78
CA LYS A 201 0.01 -20.26 -0.38
C LYS A 201 0.63 -21.11 0.75
N ALA A 202 1.95 -21.23 0.77
CA ALA A 202 2.68 -21.96 1.78
C ALA A 202 3.35 -20.99 2.78
N ASN A 203 3.26 -21.28 4.07
CA ASN A 203 3.82 -20.42 5.12
C ASN A 203 5.35 -20.23 4.99
N GLY A 204 6.09 -21.25 4.55
CA GLY A 204 7.53 -21.14 4.34
C GLY A 204 7.94 -20.22 3.19
N GLU A 205 7.05 -19.95 2.24
CA GLU A 205 7.30 -19.01 1.15
C GLU A 205 7.18 -17.54 1.62
N LEU A 206 6.44 -17.27 2.70
CA LEU A 206 6.23 -15.91 3.21
C LEU A 206 7.54 -15.28 3.69
N GLU A 207 8.32 -16.02 4.51
CA GLU A 207 9.62 -15.56 4.99
C GLU A 207 10.59 -15.32 3.83
N ALA A 208 10.72 -16.30 2.93
CA ALA A 208 11.57 -16.17 1.75
C ALA A 208 11.19 -14.96 0.89
N THR A 209 9.88 -14.71 0.72
CA THR A 209 9.40 -13.55 -0.05
C THR A 209 9.76 -12.24 0.64
N VAL A 210 9.55 -12.12 1.96
CA VAL A 210 9.86 -10.90 2.70
C VAL A 210 11.37 -10.63 2.70
N CYS A 211 12.21 -11.65 2.92
CA CYS A 211 13.67 -11.54 2.84
C CYS A 211 14.13 -11.10 1.45
N ALA A 212 13.62 -11.71 0.38
CA ALA A 212 13.97 -11.35 -0.99
C ALA A 212 13.55 -9.89 -1.33
N LEU A 213 12.39 -9.44 -0.87
CA LEU A 213 11.93 -8.07 -1.05
C LEU A 213 12.79 -7.06 -0.27
N ALA A 214 13.18 -7.39 0.96
CA ALA A 214 14.08 -6.55 1.76
C ALA A 214 15.46 -6.42 1.11
N GLN A 215 16.05 -7.53 0.67
CA GLN A 215 17.32 -7.55 -0.08
C GLN A 215 17.24 -6.77 -1.39
N ALA A 216 16.06 -6.79 -2.05
CA ALA A 216 15.80 -6.00 -3.25
C ALA A 216 15.62 -4.49 -2.98
N GLY A 217 15.61 -4.05 -1.72
CA GLY A 217 15.49 -2.64 -1.35
C GLY A 217 14.05 -2.15 -1.13
N ALA A 218 13.06 -3.04 -1.03
CA ALA A 218 11.71 -2.63 -0.66
C ALA A 218 11.68 -2.12 0.80
N THR A 219 11.00 -1.00 1.02
CA THR A 219 10.80 -0.45 2.37
C THR A 219 9.52 -0.97 3.05
N TRP A 220 8.57 -1.48 2.24
CA TRP A 220 7.34 -2.11 2.68
C TRP A 220 7.04 -3.37 1.90
N ALA A 221 6.52 -4.39 2.61
CA ALA A 221 5.89 -5.58 2.05
C ALA A 221 4.44 -5.67 2.55
N VAL A 222 3.46 -5.45 1.65
CA VAL A 222 2.03 -5.42 1.99
C VAL A 222 1.33 -6.60 1.32
N PHE A 223 0.79 -7.52 2.13
CA PHE A 223 0.17 -8.75 1.64
C PHE A 223 -1.35 -8.70 1.66
N GLY A 224 -1.99 -9.23 0.62
CA GLY A 224 -3.44 -9.45 0.58
C GLY A 224 -3.87 -10.47 1.65
N TRP A 225 -5.00 -10.21 2.33
CA TRP A 225 -5.59 -11.17 3.24
C TRP A 225 -6.18 -12.39 2.49
N PRO A 226 -6.08 -13.64 3.03
CA PRO A 226 -5.53 -13.98 4.34
C PRO A 226 -4.01 -14.18 4.33
N VAL A 227 -3.37 -13.70 5.38
CA VAL A 227 -1.97 -13.95 5.72
C VAL A 227 -1.87 -14.10 7.24
N ASP A 228 -0.97 -14.91 7.75
CA ASP A 228 -0.74 -14.98 9.20
C ASP A 228 0.11 -13.78 9.65
N PRO A 229 -0.46 -12.86 10.46
CA PRO A 229 0.26 -11.65 10.85
C PRO A 229 1.48 -11.92 11.74
N ALA A 230 1.47 -13.00 12.53
CA ALA A 230 2.59 -13.36 13.40
C ALA A 230 3.79 -13.83 12.56
N LEU A 231 3.53 -14.67 11.55
CA LEU A 231 4.56 -15.09 10.61
C LEU A 231 5.10 -13.91 9.79
N LEU A 232 4.24 -12.97 9.38
CA LEU A 232 4.65 -11.78 8.64
C LEU A 232 5.59 -10.90 9.47
N VAL A 233 5.29 -10.67 10.73
CA VAL A 233 6.16 -9.89 11.64
C VAL A 233 7.47 -10.63 11.93
N ALA A 234 7.44 -11.95 12.08
CA ALA A 234 8.65 -12.76 12.26
C ALA A 234 9.55 -12.69 11.01
N ALA A 235 8.98 -12.83 9.81
CA ALA A 235 9.70 -12.73 8.56
C ALA A 235 10.39 -11.37 8.37
N ALA A 236 9.73 -10.27 8.76
CA ALA A 236 10.34 -8.95 8.70
C ALA A 236 11.54 -8.80 9.65
N LYS A 237 11.48 -9.41 10.85
CA LYS A 237 12.61 -9.43 11.79
C LYS A 237 13.79 -10.22 11.22
N SER A 238 13.54 -11.44 10.68
CA SER A 238 14.58 -12.24 10.02
C SER A 238 15.26 -11.47 8.90
N ALA A 239 14.49 -10.78 8.05
CA ALA A 239 15.02 -9.98 6.95
C ALA A 239 15.88 -8.80 7.42
N ASP A 240 15.50 -8.14 8.53
CA ASP A 240 16.29 -7.05 9.12
C ASP A 240 17.62 -7.55 9.71
N ASP A 241 17.62 -8.72 10.36
CA ASP A 241 18.82 -9.34 10.93
C ASP A 241 19.81 -9.76 9.81
N GLU A 242 19.33 -10.33 8.72
CA GLU A 242 20.16 -10.70 7.56
C GLU A 242 20.79 -9.48 6.87
N THR A 243 20.04 -8.39 6.72
CA THR A 243 20.56 -7.16 6.12
C THR A 243 21.58 -6.44 7.00
N ALA A 244 21.44 -6.53 8.32
CA ALA A 244 22.42 -6.00 9.28
C ALA A 244 23.76 -6.76 9.24
N TRP A 245 23.71 -8.08 9.13
CA TRP A 245 24.89 -8.96 9.06
C TRP A 245 25.71 -8.76 7.78
N SER A 246 25.06 -8.55 6.64
CA SER A 246 25.73 -8.34 5.34
C SER A 246 26.45 -6.98 5.22
N GLY A 247 26.26 -6.07 6.16
CA GLY A 247 26.87 -4.73 6.18
C GLY A 247 28.16 -4.59 7.03
N GLU A 248 28.60 -5.63 7.76
CA GLU A 248 29.88 -5.58 8.47
C GLU A 248 31.03 -5.86 7.49
N PRO A 249 32.01 -4.94 7.32
CA PRO A 249 33.21 -5.22 6.54
C PRO A 249 33.97 -6.35 7.21
N GLU A 250 34.35 -7.38 6.44
CA GLU A 250 35.33 -8.37 6.91
C GLU A 250 36.53 -7.62 7.52
N ALA A 251 36.71 -7.76 8.83
CA ALA A 251 37.87 -7.23 9.53
C ALA A 251 39.09 -7.92 8.94
N GLY A 252 39.81 -7.20 8.09
CA GLY A 252 41.03 -7.68 7.42
C GLY A 252 42.03 -8.17 8.44
N SER A 253 42.42 -9.41 8.25
CA SER A 253 43.59 -10.04 8.85
C SER A 253 44.86 -9.65 8.13
#